data_175bd791bc853d20c0b090d92262a2a5
#
_entry.id   175bd791bc853d20c0b090d92262a2a5
#
_cell.length_a   1.000
_cell.length_b   1.000
_cell.length_c   1.000
_cell.angle_alpha   90.00
_cell.angle_beta   90.00
_cell.angle_gamma   90.00
#
_symmetry.space_group_name_H-M   'P 1'
#
loop_
_entity.id
_entity.type
_entity.pdbx_description
1 polymer ?
#
loop_
_entity_poly.entity_id
_entity_poly.type
_entity_poly.pdbx_seq_one_letter_code
_entity_poly.pdbx_strand_id
1 'polypeptide(L)'
;MRQTVKKFFLYFFIFVLFFGANLILIKKIISQSKKEAQIENLLSEIGEIKSNPFSNSAFPQVLGAYQGEIQVADGRVANLKHFFRKYNSPLYDYAELIVSVSDKYGFDYRLLPAIAMQESNLCRYIPENSHNCWGWGIYGDQVLRFSSYEEAIETVAAGIKKEYIDKGLLTASKIMEKYTPSSPGTWARGVNAFLRMLE
;
A
#
# COMPACT_ATOMS: atom_id res chain seq x y z
N MET A 1 9.88 36.00 -53.37
CA MET A 1 9.50 36.64 -52.10
C MET A 1 8.52 35.83 -51.24
N ARG A 2 7.44 35.25 -51.77
CA ARG A 2 6.41 34.52 -51.02
C ARG A 2 6.89 33.15 -50.41
N GLN A 3 7.82 32.47 -51.04
CA GLN A 3 8.39 31.19 -50.54
C GLN A 3 9.43 31.37 -49.44
N THR A 4 10.25 32.44 -49.46
CA THR A 4 11.23 32.75 -48.44
C THR A 4 10.56 33.12 -47.11
N VAL A 5 9.47 33.86 -47.17
CA VAL A 5 8.68 34.23 -46.00
C VAL A 5 8.03 33.01 -45.35
N LYS A 6 7.50 32.03 -46.12
CA LYS A 6 6.95 30.80 -45.60
C LYS A 6 8.00 29.94 -44.88
N LYS A 7 9.21 29.83 -45.44
CA LYS A 7 10.33 29.12 -44.80
C LYS A 7 10.78 29.80 -43.51
N PHE A 8 10.78 31.13 -43.45
CA PHE A 8 11.12 31.87 -42.24
C PHE A 8 10.10 31.56 -41.11
N PHE A 9 8.81 31.61 -41.39
CA PHE A 9 7.77 31.30 -40.41
C PHE A 9 7.84 29.82 -39.94
N LEU A 10 8.16 28.88 -40.83
CA LEU A 10 8.34 27.50 -40.49
C LEU A 10 9.51 27.28 -39.51
N TYR A 11 10.67 27.86 -39.80
CA TYR A 11 11.84 27.77 -38.92
C TYR A 11 11.64 28.48 -37.60
N PHE A 12 10.94 29.61 -37.58
CA PHE A 12 10.59 30.33 -36.37
C PHE A 12 9.65 29.45 -35.48
N PHE A 13 8.66 28.80 -36.07
CA PHE A 13 7.75 27.93 -35.35
C PHE A 13 8.47 26.71 -34.77
N ILE A 14 9.36 26.07 -35.52
CA ILE A 14 10.20 24.97 -35.03
C ILE A 14 11.09 25.43 -33.87
N PHE A 15 11.69 26.62 -33.97
CA PHE A 15 12.52 27.20 -32.92
C PHE A 15 11.70 27.41 -31.62
N VAL A 16 10.50 27.98 -31.72
CA VAL A 16 9.60 28.18 -30.55
C VAL A 16 9.22 26.88 -29.91
N LEU A 17 8.89 25.83 -30.68
CA LEU A 17 8.58 24.50 -30.15
C LEU A 17 9.77 23.88 -29.41
N PHE A 18 10.97 23.98 -30.03
CA PHE A 18 12.18 23.46 -29.41
C PHE A 18 12.55 24.20 -28.12
N PHE A 19 12.38 25.52 -28.11
CA PHE A 19 12.60 26.33 -26.91
C PHE A 19 11.62 26.02 -25.80
N GLY A 20 10.32 25.86 -26.12
CA GLY A 20 9.29 25.44 -25.18
C GLY A 20 9.55 24.07 -24.57
N ALA A 21 9.94 23.08 -25.37
CA ALA A 21 10.30 21.76 -24.91
C ALA A 21 11.50 21.79 -23.94
N ASN A 22 12.53 22.56 -24.22
CA ASN A 22 13.68 22.72 -23.32
C ASN A 22 13.30 23.36 -21.97
N LEU A 23 12.42 24.37 -21.97
CA LEU A 23 11.93 24.97 -20.71
C LEU A 23 11.17 23.98 -19.85
N ILE A 24 10.37 23.07 -20.45
CA ILE A 24 9.66 22.01 -19.72
C ILE A 24 10.65 21.01 -19.11
N LEU A 25 11.67 20.61 -19.85
CA LEU A 25 12.74 19.72 -19.37
C LEU A 25 13.51 20.34 -18.20
N ILE A 26 13.88 21.60 -18.31
CA ILE A 26 14.60 22.33 -17.24
C ILE A 26 13.73 22.39 -15.97
N LYS A 27 12.43 22.71 -16.09
CA LYS A 27 11.51 22.72 -14.94
C LYS A 27 11.41 21.35 -14.29
N LYS A 28 11.38 20.27 -15.06
CA LYS A 28 11.32 18.90 -14.56
C LYS A 28 12.60 18.53 -13.79
N ILE A 29 13.76 18.88 -14.32
CA ILE A 29 15.07 18.63 -13.68
C ILE A 29 15.17 19.42 -12.36
N ILE A 30 14.81 20.70 -12.34
CA ILE A 30 14.85 21.54 -11.13
C ILE A 30 13.87 21.00 -10.06
N SER A 31 12.69 20.52 -10.48
CA SER A 31 11.72 19.93 -9.56
C SER A 31 12.25 18.62 -8.93
N GLN A 32 12.96 17.81 -9.70
CA GLN A 32 13.56 16.57 -9.24
C GLN A 32 14.71 16.82 -8.27
N SER A 33 15.61 17.75 -8.59
CA SER A 33 16.71 18.15 -7.73
C SER A 33 16.24 18.73 -6.38
N LYS A 34 15.14 19.48 -6.36
CA LYS A 34 14.55 19.98 -5.09
C LYS A 34 14.02 18.86 -4.20
N LYS A 35 13.43 17.80 -4.79
CA LYS A 35 12.96 16.63 -4.02
C LYS A 35 14.13 15.84 -3.44
N GLU A 36 15.21 15.65 -4.19
CA GLU A 36 16.42 14.97 -3.72
C GLU A 36 17.06 15.73 -2.57
N ALA A 37 17.19 17.04 -2.66
CA ALA A 37 17.73 17.88 -1.59
C ALA A 37 16.85 17.86 -0.32
N GLN A 38 15.52 17.76 -0.45
CA GLN A 38 14.62 17.61 0.70
C GLN A 38 14.80 16.26 1.37
N ILE A 39 14.97 15.17 0.60
CA ILE A 39 15.20 13.83 1.12
C ILE A 39 16.55 13.78 1.86
N GLU A 40 17.58 14.39 1.30
CA GLU A 40 18.92 14.43 1.91
C GLU A 40 18.92 15.22 3.23
N ASN A 41 18.20 16.33 3.30
CA ASN A 41 18.00 17.08 4.54
C ASN A 41 17.24 16.27 5.59
N LEU A 42 16.18 15.57 5.22
CA LEU A 42 15.43 14.70 6.14
C LEU A 42 16.27 13.53 6.64
N LEU A 43 17.11 12.94 5.77
CA LEU A 43 18.03 11.85 6.16
C LEU A 43 19.12 12.35 7.10
N SER A 44 19.63 13.58 6.92
CA SER A 44 20.61 14.19 7.82
C SER A 44 20.00 14.48 9.20
N GLU A 45 18.77 14.98 9.24
CA GLU A 45 18.04 15.26 10.47
C GLU A 45 17.74 13.98 11.26
N ILE A 46 17.37 12.90 10.58
CA ILE A 46 17.22 11.56 11.19
C ILE A 46 18.57 11.01 11.67
N GLY A 47 19.66 11.26 10.96
CA GLY A 47 21.02 10.89 11.35
C GLY A 47 21.47 11.60 12.63
N GLU A 48 21.15 12.88 12.79
CA GLU A 48 21.45 13.65 14.01
C GLU A 48 20.62 13.19 15.21
N ILE A 49 19.37 12.82 15.01
CA ILE A 49 18.51 12.26 16.08
C ILE A 49 19.08 10.91 16.57
N LYS A 50 19.69 10.12 15.69
CA LYS A 50 20.29 8.83 16.04
C LYS A 50 21.64 8.95 16.73
N SER A 51 22.33 10.08 16.57
CA SER A 51 23.67 10.32 17.17
C SER A 51 23.65 11.02 18.52
N ASN A 52 22.50 11.54 18.97
CA ASN A 52 22.33 12.10 20.29
C ASN A 52 21.52 11.13 21.18
N PRO A 53 22.20 10.27 21.97
CA PRO A 53 21.49 9.58 23.02
C PRO A 53 20.95 10.62 23.98
N PHE A 54 19.68 10.60 24.27
CA PHE A 54 18.98 11.46 25.21
C PHE A 54 19.70 11.44 26.56
N SER A 55 20.67 12.32 26.76
CA SER A 55 21.20 12.65 28.08
C SER A 55 20.34 13.76 28.65
N ASN A 56 19.14 13.46 29.11
CA ASN A 56 18.37 14.36 29.91
C ASN A 56 18.38 13.90 31.36
N SER A 57 19.30 14.50 32.09
CA SER A 57 19.40 14.53 33.54
C SER A 57 18.19 15.25 34.17
N ALA A 58 17.01 14.67 34.10
CA ALA A 58 15.83 15.15 34.85
C ALA A 58 14.74 14.09 35.01
N PHE A 59 15.12 12.81 35.16
CA PHE A 59 14.18 11.83 35.67
C PHE A 59 14.65 11.35 37.05
N PRO A 60 13.76 11.29 38.07
CA PRO A 60 14.10 10.72 39.36
C PRO A 60 14.53 9.26 39.17
N GLN A 61 15.72 8.92 39.67
CA GLN A 61 16.20 7.55 39.75
C GLN A 61 15.27 6.75 40.66
N VAL A 62 14.33 6.06 40.04
CA VAL A 62 13.64 4.95 40.71
C VAL A 62 14.50 3.72 40.49
N LEU A 63 15.13 3.26 41.56
CA LEU A 63 15.84 1.97 41.59
C LEU A 63 14.82 0.86 41.32
N GLY A 64 14.82 0.37 40.10
CA GLY A 64 14.11 -0.80 39.66
C GLY A 64 14.52 -1.06 38.23
N ALA A 65 15.43 -2.02 38.03
CA ALA A 65 15.85 -2.43 36.71
C ALA A 65 14.64 -2.98 35.91
N TYR A 66 13.92 -2.10 35.23
CA TYR A 66 13.05 -2.50 34.17
C TYR A 66 13.91 -2.54 32.90
N GLN A 67 14.41 -3.71 32.55
CA GLN A 67 14.79 -4.00 31.17
C GLN A 67 13.52 -4.11 30.35
N GLY A 68 12.93 -2.96 30.08
CA GLY A 68 11.87 -2.86 29.05
C GLY A 68 12.56 -2.96 27.70
N GLU A 69 12.47 -4.11 27.07
CA GLU A 69 12.71 -4.25 25.65
C GLU A 69 11.78 -3.24 24.96
N ILE A 70 12.35 -2.17 24.40
CA ILE A 70 11.57 -1.22 23.58
C ILE A 70 11.23 -2.00 22.31
N GLN A 71 10.09 -2.67 22.31
CA GLN A 71 9.51 -3.19 21.09
C GLN A 71 9.13 -1.97 20.23
N VAL A 72 9.93 -1.71 19.22
CA VAL A 72 9.56 -0.74 18.18
C VAL A 72 8.29 -1.29 17.52
N ALA A 73 7.16 -0.67 17.80
CA ALA A 73 5.90 -1.09 17.24
C ALA A 73 6.00 -1.05 15.70
N ASP A 74 5.64 -2.16 15.05
CA ASP A 74 5.66 -2.25 13.59
C ASP A 74 4.70 -1.21 13.01
N GLY A 75 5.24 -0.23 12.27
CA GLY A 75 4.46 0.84 11.66
C GLY A 75 3.35 0.32 10.73
N ARG A 76 3.53 -0.86 10.14
CA ARG A 76 2.55 -1.52 9.29
C ARG A 76 1.28 -1.89 10.08
N VAL A 77 1.44 -2.36 11.30
CA VAL A 77 0.31 -2.67 12.21
C VAL A 77 -0.46 -1.40 12.55
N ALA A 78 0.25 -0.31 12.89
CA ALA A 78 -0.38 0.98 13.19
C ALA A 78 -1.17 1.52 11.98
N ASN A 79 -0.62 1.38 10.77
CA ASN A 79 -1.27 1.76 9.52
C ASN A 79 -2.56 0.96 9.28
N LEU A 80 -2.51 -0.37 9.43
CA LEU A 80 -3.70 -1.22 9.33
C LEU A 80 -4.75 -0.89 10.38
N LYS A 81 -4.35 -0.70 11.64
CA LYS A 81 -5.27 -0.30 12.73
C LYS A 81 -5.95 1.04 12.42
N HIS A 82 -5.21 2.03 11.89
CA HIS A 82 -5.79 3.30 11.45
C HIS A 82 -6.83 3.10 10.34
N PHE A 83 -6.47 2.33 9.31
CA PHE A 83 -7.36 2.04 8.19
C PHE A 83 -8.63 1.30 8.64
N PHE A 84 -8.52 0.24 9.43
CA PHE A 84 -9.66 -0.52 9.93
C PHE A 84 -10.58 0.29 10.84
N ARG A 85 -10.01 1.15 11.69
CA ARG A 85 -10.80 2.05 12.56
C ARG A 85 -11.63 3.02 11.73
N LYS A 86 -11.05 3.59 10.67
CA LYS A 86 -11.75 4.52 9.76
C LYS A 86 -13.03 3.92 9.18
N TYR A 87 -13.04 2.61 8.93
CA TYR A 87 -14.17 1.89 8.35
C TYR A 87 -14.96 1.06 9.37
N ASN A 88 -14.64 1.17 10.65
CA ASN A 88 -15.27 0.40 11.74
C ASN A 88 -15.25 -1.11 11.47
N SER A 89 -14.10 -1.63 11.03
CA SER A 89 -13.92 -3.02 10.66
C SER A 89 -13.55 -3.91 11.86
N PRO A 90 -14.11 -5.12 11.96
CA PRO A 90 -13.70 -6.10 12.97
C PRO A 90 -12.25 -6.57 12.78
N LEU A 91 -11.64 -6.35 11.61
CA LEU A 91 -10.23 -6.68 11.35
C LEU A 91 -9.24 -5.81 12.13
N TYR A 92 -9.72 -4.79 12.86
CA TYR A 92 -8.88 -3.93 13.70
C TYR A 92 -8.04 -4.73 14.71
N ASP A 93 -8.65 -5.70 15.37
CA ASP A 93 -7.99 -6.52 16.39
C ASP A 93 -7.03 -7.55 15.78
N TYR A 94 -7.11 -7.78 14.47
CA TYR A 94 -6.32 -8.76 13.72
C TYR A 94 -5.21 -8.12 12.88
N ALA A 95 -4.92 -6.84 13.05
CA ALA A 95 -3.90 -6.13 12.25
C ALA A 95 -2.51 -6.78 12.38
N GLU A 96 -2.12 -7.20 13.57
CA GLU A 96 -0.85 -7.89 13.84
C GLU A 96 -0.79 -9.25 13.14
N LEU A 97 -1.87 -10.02 13.21
CA LEU A 97 -1.98 -11.30 12.52
C LEU A 97 -1.85 -11.13 11.00
N ILE A 98 -2.54 -10.15 10.42
CA ILE A 98 -2.48 -9.86 8.98
C ILE A 98 -1.04 -9.55 8.54
N VAL A 99 -0.30 -8.72 9.28
CA VAL A 99 1.11 -8.45 8.99
C VAL A 99 1.94 -9.72 9.11
N SER A 100 1.77 -10.49 10.19
CA SER A 100 2.51 -11.72 10.44
C SER A 100 2.31 -12.77 9.35
N VAL A 101 1.07 -13.03 8.92
CA VAL A 101 0.80 -14.00 7.84
C VAL A 101 1.30 -13.51 6.49
N SER A 102 1.27 -12.21 6.25
CA SER A 102 1.82 -11.63 5.01
C SER A 102 3.33 -11.83 4.92
N ASP A 103 4.04 -11.62 6.02
CA ASP A 103 5.47 -11.91 6.14
C ASP A 103 5.76 -13.41 5.99
N LYS A 104 5.00 -14.26 6.69
CA LYS A 104 5.11 -15.73 6.63
C LYS A 104 4.97 -16.27 5.21
N TYR A 105 4.05 -15.71 4.43
CA TYR A 105 3.75 -16.17 3.07
C TYR A 105 4.43 -15.31 1.99
N GLY A 106 5.13 -14.24 2.34
CA GLY A 106 5.96 -13.44 1.44
C GLY A 106 5.16 -12.61 0.42
N PHE A 107 4.11 -11.92 0.86
CA PHE A 107 3.36 -10.98 0.05
C PHE A 107 3.08 -9.67 0.79
N ASP A 108 2.68 -8.63 0.05
CA ASP A 108 2.40 -7.31 0.60
C ASP A 108 1.28 -7.34 1.67
N TYR A 109 1.57 -6.89 2.89
CA TYR A 109 0.62 -6.87 4.01
C TYR A 109 -0.68 -6.11 3.72
N ARG A 110 -0.66 -5.20 2.75
CA ARG A 110 -1.82 -4.43 2.31
C ARG A 110 -2.79 -5.23 1.44
N LEU A 111 -2.35 -6.37 0.89
CA LEU A 111 -3.13 -7.13 -0.10
C LEU A 111 -4.41 -7.70 0.51
N LEU A 112 -4.33 -8.36 1.67
CA LEU A 112 -5.52 -8.91 2.34
C LEU A 112 -6.55 -7.82 2.71
N PRO A 113 -6.16 -6.69 3.33
CA PRO A 113 -7.06 -5.57 3.60
C PRO A 113 -7.69 -4.96 2.34
N ALA A 114 -6.90 -4.81 1.26
CA ALA A 114 -7.40 -4.24 0.02
C ALA A 114 -8.43 -5.14 -0.66
N ILE A 115 -8.22 -6.47 -0.65
CA ILE A 115 -9.21 -7.43 -1.16
C ILE A 115 -10.46 -7.44 -0.27
N ALA A 116 -10.31 -7.48 1.06
CA ALA A 116 -11.46 -7.44 1.97
C ALA A 116 -12.30 -6.16 1.80
N MET A 117 -11.65 -5.03 1.55
CA MET A 117 -12.34 -3.78 1.25
C MET A 117 -13.12 -3.87 -0.06
N GLN A 118 -12.52 -4.46 -1.10
CA GLN A 118 -13.14 -4.65 -2.41
C GLN A 118 -14.35 -5.61 -2.36
N GLU A 119 -14.25 -6.69 -1.58
CA GLU A 119 -15.25 -7.76 -1.57
C GLU A 119 -16.42 -7.49 -0.63
N SER A 120 -16.15 -6.93 0.55
CA SER A 120 -17.14 -6.84 1.63
C SER A 120 -17.15 -5.51 2.39
N ASN A 121 -16.44 -4.49 1.87
CA ASN A 121 -16.23 -3.25 2.63
C ASN A 121 -15.67 -3.53 4.04
N LEU A 122 -14.58 -4.28 4.10
CA LEU A 122 -13.89 -4.71 5.32
C LEU A 122 -14.82 -5.47 6.29
N CYS A 123 -15.44 -6.53 5.79
CA CYS A 123 -16.33 -7.43 6.52
C CYS A 123 -17.71 -6.84 6.86
N ARG A 124 -18.05 -5.65 6.37
CA ARG A 124 -19.35 -5.04 6.63
C ARG A 124 -20.50 -5.78 5.95
N TYR A 125 -20.25 -6.33 4.78
CA TYR A 125 -21.23 -7.03 3.94
C TYR A 125 -20.75 -8.47 3.68
N ILE A 126 -20.82 -9.32 4.69
CA ILE A 126 -20.48 -10.73 4.60
C ILE A 126 -21.71 -11.57 4.89
N PRO A 127 -21.77 -12.82 4.40
CA PRO A 127 -22.81 -13.77 4.81
C PRO A 127 -22.81 -13.94 6.33
N GLU A 128 -23.98 -14.01 6.93
CA GLU A 128 -24.13 -14.10 8.37
C GLU A 128 -23.29 -15.25 8.96
N ASN A 129 -22.57 -14.98 10.05
CA ASN A 129 -21.70 -15.93 10.75
C ASN A 129 -20.65 -16.62 9.85
N SER A 130 -20.23 -15.99 8.74
CA SER A 130 -19.24 -16.60 7.85
C SER A 130 -17.79 -16.24 8.18
N HIS A 131 -17.51 -15.11 8.82
CA HIS A 131 -16.18 -14.50 9.00
C HIS A 131 -15.40 -14.36 7.68
N ASN A 132 -16.10 -14.46 6.53
CA ASN A 132 -15.51 -14.51 5.20
C ASN A 132 -15.54 -13.12 4.53
N CYS A 133 -14.54 -12.31 4.84
CA CYS A 133 -14.43 -10.94 4.33
C CYS A 133 -13.92 -10.87 2.89
N TRP A 134 -13.43 -11.97 2.35
CA TRP A 134 -12.75 -12.04 1.05
C TRP A 134 -13.59 -12.70 -0.04
N GLY A 135 -14.82 -13.15 0.24
CA GLY A 135 -15.59 -13.93 -0.73
C GLY A 135 -14.91 -15.27 -1.08
N TRP A 136 -14.01 -15.75 -0.23
CA TRP A 136 -13.19 -16.92 -0.49
C TRP A 136 -14.04 -18.19 -0.50
N GLY A 137 -13.92 -18.99 -1.60
CA GLY A 137 -14.67 -20.24 -1.71
C GLY A 137 -16.20 -20.07 -1.76
N ILE A 138 -16.68 -18.92 -2.23
CA ILE A 138 -18.12 -18.71 -2.49
C ILE A 138 -18.38 -19.00 -3.96
N TYR A 139 -19.26 -20.01 -4.22
CA TYR A 139 -19.64 -20.43 -5.57
C TYR A 139 -21.17 -20.68 -5.61
N GLY A 140 -21.89 -19.82 -6.32
CA GLY A 140 -23.35 -19.86 -6.33
C GLY A 140 -23.92 -19.72 -4.92
N ASP A 141 -24.71 -20.69 -4.47
CA ASP A 141 -25.32 -20.72 -3.13
C ASP A 141 -24.42 -21.30 -2.04
N GLN A 142 -23.22 -21.78 -2.42
CA GLN A 142 -22.28 -22.34 -1.46
C GLN A 142 -21.41 -21.26 -0.85
N VAL A 143 -21.43 -21.14 0.48
CA VAL A 143 -20.65 -20.17 1.24
C VAL A 143 -19.68 -20.91 2.14
N LEU A 144 -18.38 -20.74 1.91
CA LEU A 144 -17.37 -21.19 2.85
C LEU A 144 -17.44 -20.31 4.11
N ARG A 145 -17.63 -20.95 5.26
CA ARG A 145 -17.70 -20.31 6.57
C ARG A 145 -16.49 -20.71 7.39
N PHE A 146 -15.94 -19.74 8.09
CA PHE A 146 -14.84 -19.92 9.03
C PHE A 146 -15.38 -19.82 10.46
N SER A 147 -14.76 -20.52 11.40
CA SER A 147 -15.14 -20.47 12.82
C SER A 147 -14.77 -19.14 13.47
N SER A 148 -13.75 -18.47 12.92
CA SER A 148 -13.28 -17.16 13.41
C SER A 148 -12.60 -16.36 12.31
N TYR A 149 -12.30 -15.06 12.57
CA TYR A 149 -11.51 -14.23 11.67
C TYR A 149 -10.06 -14.70 11.57
N GLU A 150 -9.50 -15.26 12.63
CA GLU A 150 -8.14 -15.84 12.60
C GLU A 150 -8.04 -16.98 11.59
N GLU A 151 -8.97 -17.94 11.66
CA GLU A 151 -9.03 -19.04 10.70
C GLU A 151 -9.20 -18.54 9.27
N ALA A 152 -10.06 -17.54 9.07
CA ALA A 152 -10.29 -16.94 7.77
C ALA A 152 -9.01 -16.29 7.22
N ILE A 153 -8.31 -15.48 8.03
CA ILE A 153 -7.08 -14.78 7.65
C ILE A 153 -5.99 -15.78 7.25
N GLU A 154 -5.74 -16.81 8.10
CA GLU A 154 -4.72 -17.83 7.82
C GLU A 154 -5.07 -18.64 6.56
N THR A 155 -6.31 -19.07 6.40
CA THR A 155 -6.75 -19.85 5.24
C THR A 155 -6.66 -19.04 3.95
N VAL A 156 -7.14 -17.80 3.95
CA VAL A 156 -7.09 -16.94 2.77
C VAL A 156 -5.64 -16.58 2.43
N ALA A 157 -4.80 -16.25 3.42
CA ALA A 157 -3.40 -15.95 3.20
C ALA A 157 -2.64 -17.14 2.58
N ALA A 158 -2.83 -18.35 3.12
CA ALA A 158 -2.25 -19.57 2.55
C ALA A 158 -2.75 -19.83 1.12
N GLY A 159 -4.05 -19.60 0.88
CA GLY A 159 -4.64 -19.73 -0.44
C GLY A 159 -4.11 -18.70 -1.44
N ILE A 160 -3.97 -17.44 -1.05
CA ILE A 160 -3.35 -16.38 -1.87
C ILE A 160 -1.92 -16.78 -2.23
N LYS A 161 -1.13 -17.25 -1.27
CA LYS A 161 0.23 -17.75 -1.54
C LYS A 161 0.21 -18.84 -2.60
N LYS A 162 -0.49 -19.94 -2.33
CA LYS A 162 -0.50 -21.15 -3.17
C LYS A 162 -1.09 -20.92 -4.57
N GLU A 163 -2.22 -20.21 -4.62
CA GLU A 163 -3.02 -20.13 -5.84
C GLU A 163 -2.67 -18.93 -6.73
N TYR A 164 -1.94 -17.94 -6.21
CA TYR A 164 -1.61 -16.73 -6.94
C TYR A 164 -0.11 -16.41 -6.89
N ILE A 165 0.46 -16.20 -5.71
CA ILE A 165 1.86 -15.74 -5.59
C ILE A 165 2.83 -16.78 -6.14
N ASP A 166 2.68 -18.05 -5.79
CA ASP A 166 3.53 -19.15 -6.30
C ASP A 166 3.38 -19.38 -7.82
N LYS A 167 2.31 -18.86 -8.40
CA LYS A 167 2.04 -18.92 -9.84
C LYS A 167 2.47 -17.63 -10.57
N GLY A 168 3.17 -16.71 -9.88
CA GLY A 168 3.64 -15.46 -10.46
C GLY A 168 2.55 -14.41 -10.68
N LEU A 169 1.35 -14.57 -10.10
CA LEU A 169 0.25 -13.61 -10.19
C LEU A 169 0.42 -12.55 -9.09
N LEU A 170 1.34 -11.60 -9.31
CA LEU A 170 1.82 -10.66 -8.27
C LEU A 170 1.09 -9.30 -8.27
N THR A 171 0.28 -9.02 -9.27
CA THR A 171 -0.43 -7.73 -9.38
C THR A 171 -1.93 -7.93 -9.26
N ALA A 172 -2.65 -6.89 -8.79
CA ALA A 172 -4.11 -6.94 -8.69
C ALA A 172 -4.77 -7.34 -10.03
N SER A 173 -4.25 -6.89 -11.17
CA SER A 173 -4.75 -7.28 -12.49
C SER A 173 -4.56 -8.76 -12.79
N LYS A 174 -3.41 -9.33 -12.42
CA LYS A 174 -3.14 -10.76 -12.61
C LYS A 174 -3.92 -11.64 -11.63
N ILE A 175 -4.07 -11.19 -10.40
CA ILE A 175 -4.92 -11.86 -9.41
C ILE A 175 -6.38 -11.88 -9.89
N MET A 176 -6.88 -10.77 -10.42
CA MET A 176 -8.24 -10.65 -10.94
C MET A 176 -8.59 -11.71 -12.01
N GLU A 177 -7.65 -12.02 -12.92
CA GLU A 177 -7.88 -13.00 -14.00
C GLU A 177 -8.40 -14.36 -13.49
N LYS A 178 -8.06 -14.70 -12.24
CA LYS A 178 -8.49 -15.93 -11.58
C LYS A 178 -9.48 -15.69 -10.43
N TYR A 179 -9.33 -14.60 -9.68
CA TYR A 179 -10.17 -14.31 -8.51
C TYR A 179 -11.59 -13.95 -8.95
N THR A 180 -11.71 -13.12 -9.98
CA THR A 180 -12.99 -12.68 -10.54
C THR A 180 -12.88 -12.53 -12.07
N PRO A 181 -12.88 -13.65 -12.80
CA PRO A 181 -12.61 -13.66 -14.24
C PRO A 181 -13.66 -12.92 -15.06
N SER A 182 -14.85 -12.72 -14.53
CA SER A 182 -15.92 -11.94 -15.17
C SER A 182 -15.75 -10.42 -15.04
N SER A 183 -14.79 -9.94 -14.21
CA SER A 183 -14.58 -8.52 -14.00
C SER A 183 -13.95 -7.83 -15.23
N PRO A 184 -14.52 -6.74 -15.76
CA PRO A 184 -13.92 -5.97 -16.87
C PRO A 184 -12.75 -5.06 -16.40
N GLY A 185 -12.05 -5.41 -15.32
CA GLY A 185 -10.96 -4.62 -14.73
C GLY A 185 -11.38 -3.72 -13.57
N THR A 186 -12.65 -3.64 -13.22
CA THR A 186 -13.14 -2.82 -12.10
C THR A 186 -12.62 -3.31 -10.77
N TRP A 187 -12.57 -4.62 -10.58
CA TRP A 187 -12.02 -5.25 -9.37
C TRP A 187 -10.55 -4.84 -9.13
N ALA A 188 -9.70 -5.02 -10.14
CA ALA A 188 -8.29 -4.67 -10.02
C ALA A 188 -8.06 -3.17 -9.78
N ARG A 189 -8.89 -2.30 -10.39
CA ARG A 189 -8.85 -0.85 -10.11
C ARG A 189 -9.21 -0.53 -8.67
N GLY A 190 -10.23 -1.20 -8.12
CA GLY A 190 -10.63 -1.06 -6.71
C GLY A 190 -9.53 -1.50 -5.76
N VAL A 191 -9.00 -2.72 -5.92
CA VAL A 191 -7.90 -3.24 -5.09
C VAL A 191 -6.68 -2.31 -5.15
N ASN A 192 -6.27 -1.85 -6.34
CA ASN A 192 -5.15 -0.90 -6.47
C ASN A 192 -5.42 0.45 -5.80
N ALA A 193 -6.68 0.94 -5.80
CA ALA A 193 -7.04 2.16 -5.10
C ALA A 193 -6.88 1.98 -3.58
N PHE A 194 -7.29 0.84 -3.03
CA PHE A 194 -7.14 0.55 -1.60
C PHE A 194 -5.70 0.28 -1.19
N LEU A 195 -4.89 -0.36 -2.03
CA LEU A 195 -3.45 -0.49 -1.81
C LEU A 195 -2.77 0.88 -1.63
N ARG A 196 -3.13 1.87 -2.48
CA ARG A 196 -2.61 3.24 -2.34
C ARG A 196 -3.11 3.99 -1.11
N MET A 197 -4.29 3.67 -0.59
CA MET A 197 -4.81 4.26 0.64
C MET A 197 -4.08 3.76 1.89
N LEU A 198 -3.36 2.65 1.75
CA LEU A 198 -2.56 2.01 2.79
C LEU A 198 -1.05 2.33 2.66
N GLU A 199 -0.67 3.24 1.78
CA GLU A 199 0.66 3.84 1.69
C GLU A 199 0.80 4.97 2.73
#